data_fc87f57845464d007d3b62091b379b7e
#
_entry.id   fc87f57845464d007d3b62091b379b7e
#
_cell.length_a   1.000
_cell.length_b   1.000
_cell.length_c   1.000
_cell.angle_alpha   90.00
_cell.angle_beta   90.00
_cell.angle_gamma   90.00
#
_symmetry.space_group_name_H-M   'P 1'
#
loop_
_entity.id
_entity.type
_entity.pdbx_description
1 polymer ?
#
loop_
_entity_poly.entity_id
_entity_poly.type
_entity_poly.pdbx_seq_one_letter_code
_entity_poly.pdbx_strand_id
1 'polypeptide(L)'
;MPISPVETSQVETDTVCAIATAPGRSGVGIVRISGPLSLRISEEILGFSPTPRHAHFCNFLDASAVTIDQGIALFFSAPNSFTGEDVLELQGHGGIYVLRELLDRSIQ
;
A
#
# COMPACT_ATOMS: atom_id res chain seq x y z
N MET A 1 -12.87 -12.43 -4.56
CA MET A 1 -12.25 -12.78 -5.84
C MET A 1 -10.73 -12.83 -5.71
N PRO A 2 -10.16 -13.98 -5.85
CA PRO A 2 -8.72 -14.07 -5.75
C PRO A 2 -8.03 -13.40 -6.93
N ILE A 3 -6.87 -12.86 -6.66
CA ILE A 3 -6.04 -12.25 -7.67
C ILE A 3 -4.78 -13.08 -7.78
N SER A 4 -4.65 -13.81 -8.85
CA SER A 4 -3.49 -14.62 -9.10
C SER A 4 -2.65 -13.95 -10.18
N PRO A 5 -1.33 -13.90 -10.06
CA PRO A 5 -0.50 -14.55 -9.05
C PRO A 5 -0.18 -13.68 -7.84
N VAL A 6 -0.82 -12.53 -7.69
CA VAL A 6 -0.53 -11.65 -6.56
C VAL A 6 -1.24 -12.13 -5.31
N GLU A 7 -0.57 -11.92 -4.19
CA GLU A 7 -1.14 -12.21 -2.89
C GLU A 7 -2.10 -11.11 -2.47
N THR A 8 -3.28 -11.50 -2.03
CA THR A 8 -4.34 -10.58 -1.64
C THR A 8 -4.85 -10.96 -0.25
N SER A 9 -5.04 -9.95 0.58
CA SER A 9 -5.63 -10.11 1.91
C SER A 9 -6.69 -9.04 2.12
N GLN A 10 -7.73 -9.41 2.85
CA GLN A 10 -8.83 -8.51 3.15
C GLN A 10 -8.71 -8.03 4.59
N VAL A 11 -8.53 -6.72 4.78
CA VAL A 11 -8.35 -6.10 6.10
C VAL A 11 -9.69 -5.92 6.79
N GLU A 12 -10.65 -5.41 6.07
CA GLU A 12 -12.04 -5.28 6.50
C GLU A 12 -12.88 -5.86 5.39
N THR A 13 -14.21 -5.91 5.60
CA THR A 13 -15.12 -6.46 4.61
C THR A 13 -14.88 -5.88 3.21
N ASP A 14 -14.58 -4.58 3.14
CA ASP A 14 -14.50 -3.87 1.86
C ASP A 14 -13.10 -3.33 1.53
N THR A 15 -12.11 -3.56 2.39
CA THR A 15 -10.75 -3.07 2.15
C THR A 15 -9.83 -4.23 1.82
N VAL A 16 -9.13 -4.12 0.70
CA VAL A 16 -8.27 -5.18 0.17
C VAL A 16 -6.85 -4.66 0.00
N CYS A 17 -5.88 -5.44 0.43
CA CYS A 17 -4.47 -5.15 0.26
C CYS A 17 -3.85 -6.19 -0.66
N ALA A 18 -3.04 -5.75 -1.60
CA ALA A 18 -2.44 -6.67 -2.58
C ALA A 18 -1.07 -6.18 -3.02
N ILE A 19 -0.20 -7.14 -3.35
CA ILE A 19 1.03 -6.86 -4.07
C ILE A 19 0.63 -6.70 -5.54
N ALA A 20 0.86 -5.52 -6.10
CA ALA A 20 0.37 -5.17 -7.44
C ALA A 20 1.41 -5.34 -8.53
N THR A 21 2.64 -5.73 -8.19
CA THR A 21 3.68 -6.04 -9.15
C THR A 21 4.25 -7.41 -8.87
N ALA A 22 4.82 -8.04 -9.89
CA ALA A 22 5.53 -9.29 -9.70
C ALA A 22 6.77 -9.04 -8.84
N PRO A 23 6.95 -9.77 -7.74
CA PRO A 23 8.09 -9.57 -6.87
C PRO A 23 9.37 -10.10 -7.50
N GLY A 24 10.50 -9.62 -7.01
CA GLY A 24 11.82 -10.18 -7.23
C GLY A 24 12.68 -9.42 -8.21
N ARG A 25 12.27 -9.25 -9.45
CA ARG A 25 13.14 -8.71 -10.49
C ARG A 25 13.06 -7.22 -10.69
N SER A 26 11.92 -6.65 -10.38
CA SER A 26 11.71 -5.22 -10.58
C SER A 26 12.49 -4.42 -9.56
N GLY A 27 13.03 -3.29 -9.97
CA GLY A 27 13.63 -2.33 -9.04
C GLY A 27 12.59 -1.64 -8.17
N VAL A 28 11.31 -1.70 -8.58
CA VAL A 28 10.20 -1.08 -7.86
C VAL A 28 9.11 -2.12 -7.65
N GLY A 29 8.63 -2.21 -6.43
CA GLY A 29 7.47 -3.02 -6.09
C GLY A 29 6.34 -2.15 -5.61
N ILE A 30 5.11 -2.56 -5.87
CA ILE A 30 3.92 -1.80 -5.50
C ILE A 30 3.03 -2.65 -4.61
N VAL A 31 2.66 -2.08 -3.45
CA VAL A 31 1.58 -2.59 -2.61
C VAL A 31 0.41 -1.63 -2.78
N ARG A 32 -0.77 -2.17 -3.06
CA ARG A 32 -1.97 -1.36 -3.27
C ARG A 32 -3.03 -1.75 -2.25
N ILE A 33 -3.63 -0.74 -1.64
CA ILE A 33 -4.69 -0.88 -0.66
C ILE A 33 -5.91 -0.16 -1.20
N SER A 34 -7.03 -0.86 -1.34
CA SER A 34 -8.24 -0.30 -1.92
C SER A 34 -9.41 -0.54 -0.98
N GLY A 35 -10.17 0.49 -0.68
CA GLY A 35 -11.37 0.37 0.14
C GLY A 35 -11.50 1.48 1.17
N PRO A 36 -12.55 1.42 2.02
CA PRO A 36 -12.87 2.51 2.94
C PRO A 36 -11.83 2.76 4.03
N LEU A 37 -10.99 1.80 4.34
CA LEU A 37 -9.94 1.99 5.35
C LEU A 37 -8.62 2.50 4.78
N SER A 38 -8.54 2.76 3.48
CA SER A 38 -7.27 3.12 2.83
C SER A 38 -6.65 4.37 3.41
N LEU A 39 -7.44 5.41 3.70
CA LEU A 39 -6.89 6.63 4.29
C LEU A 39 -6.35 6.38 5.68
N ARG A 40 -7.09 5.68 6.51
CA ARG A 40 -6.67 5.36 7.88
C ARG A 40 -5.38 4.54 7.87
N ILE A 41 -5.31 3.53 7.02
CA ILE A 41 -4.12 2.70 6.89
C ILE A 41 -2.94 3.54 6.42
N SER A 42 -3.18 4.47 5.47
CA SER A 42 -2.10 5.32 4.99
C SER A 42 -1.55 6.22 6.09
N GLU A 43 -2.42 6.79 6.92
CA GLU A 43 -1.97 7.62 8.03
C GLU A 43 -1.10 6.86 9.02
N GLU A 44 -1.41 5.59 9.25
CA GLU A 44 -0.61 4.76 10.15
C GLU A 44 0.74 4.37 9.55
N ILE A 45 0.75 4.01 8.27
CA ILE A 45 2.00 3.58 7.62
C ILE A 45 2.91 4.77 7.33
N LEU A 46 2.35 5.91 6.96
CA LEU A 46 3.15 7.06 6.57
C LEU A 46 3.46 7.99 7.73
N GLY A 47 2.62 8.00 8.75
CA GLY A 47 2.76 8.94 9.87
C GLY A 47 2.20 10.32 9.58
N PHE A 48 1.52 10.49 8.44
CA PHE A 48 0.85 11.73 8.07
C PHE A 48 -0.30 11.42 7.12
N SER A 49 -1.19 12.39 6.92
CA SER A 49 -2.31 12.22 6.00
C SER A 49 -1.88 12.63 4.59
N PRO A 50 -1.87 11.70 3.62
CA PRO A 50 -1.36 12.04 2.30
C PRO A 50 -2.32 12.95 1.54
N THR A 51 -1.73 13.89 0.79
CA THR A 51 -2.49 14.74 -0.14
C THR A 51 -2.88 13.90 -1.35
N PRO A 52 -4.15 13.85 -1.72
CA PRO A 52 -4.57 13.04 -2.86
C PRO A 52 -3.85 13.45 -4.15
N ARG A 53 -3.47 12.44 -4.93
CA ARG A 53 -2.84 12.59 -6.24
C ARG A 53 -1.52 13.35 -6.21
N HIS A 54 -0.85 13.30 -5.08
CA HIS A 54 0.45 13.92 -4.88
C HIS A 54 1.45 12.84 -4.51
N ALA A 55 2.57 12.78 -5.19
CA ALA A 55 3.62 11.80 -4.91
C ALA A 55 4.41 12.24 -3.68
N HIS A 56 4.34 11.45 -2.62
CA HIS A 56 5.09 11.72 -1.40
C HIS A 56 6.28 10.77 -1.31
N PHE A 57 7.48 11.30 -1.29
CA PHE A 57 8.66 10.48 -1.00
C PHE A 57 8.83 10.44 0.52
N CYS A 58 8.70 9.26 1.10
CA CYS A 58 8.58 9.15 2.56
C CYS A 58 8.99 7.76 3.04
N ASN A 59 9.05 7.63 4.37
CA ASN A 59 9.28 6.34 5.02
C ASN A 59 7.97 5.61 5.18
N PHE A 60 8.01 4.30 5.01
CA PHE A 60 6.90 3.40 5.34
C PHE A 60 7.21 2.74 6.68
N LEU A 61 6.31 2.89 7.65
CA LEU A 61 6.58 2.59 9.04
C LEU A 61 5.88 1.31 9.48
N ASP A 62 6.55 0.54 10.36
CA ASP A 62 5.90 -0.57 11.04
C ASP A 62 5.08 -0.06 12.23
N ALA A 63 4.48 -0.98 12.97
CA ALA A 63 3.62 -0.63 14.10
C ALA A 63 4.37 0.06 15.24
N SER A 64 5.70 -0.07 15.27
CA SER A 64 6.55 0.59 16.25
C SER A 64 7.19 1.88 15.72
N ALA A 65 6.70 2.37 14.58
CA ALA A 65 7.22 3.55 13.90
C ALA A 65 8.67 3.40 13.41
N VAL A 66 9.10 2.17 13.19
CA VAL A 66 10.41 1.88 12.58
C VAL A 66 10.23 1.75 11.09
N THR A 67 11.14 2.31 10.32
CA THR A 67 11.06 2.31 8.86
C THR A 67 11.21 0.90 8.30
N ILE A 68 10.20 0.45 7.54
CA ILE A 68 10.27 -0.79 6.77
C ILE A 68 11.02 -0.53 5.47
N ASP A 69 10.66 0.56 4.79
CA ASP A 69 11.23 0.93 3.51
C ASP A 69 10.99 2.41 3.29
N GLN A 70 11.56 2.93 2.21
CA GLN A 70 11.42 4.31 1.81
C GLN A 70 11.03 4.34 0.34
N GLY A 71 10.07 5.15 -0.02
CA GLY A 71 9.61 5.18 -1.40
C GLY A 71 8.54 6.22 -1.63
N ILE A 72 7.74 5.99 -2.66
CA ILE A 72 6.70 6.92 -3.08
C ILE A 72 5.35 6.40 -2.61
N ALA A 73 4.59 7.26 -1.95
CA ALA A 73 3.20 6.98 -1.60
C ALA A 73 2.28 7.86 -2.44
N LEU A 74 1.24 7.24 -2.99
CA LEU A 74 0.21 7.93 -3.76
C LEU A 74 -1.15 7.55 -3.21
N PHE A 75 -1.96 8.55 -2.91
CA PHE A 75 -3.32 8.33 -2.44
C PHE A 75 -4.31 8.86 -3.47
N PHE A 76 -5.30 8.06 -3.82
CA PHE A 76 -6.36 8.45 -4.75
C PHE A 76 -7.69 8.41 -4.03
N SER A 77 -8.34 9.56 -3.93
CA SER A 77 -9.65 9.65 -3.30
C SER A 77 -10.75 9.16 -4.23
N ALA A 78 -11.70 8.43 -3.67
CA ALA A 78 -12.89 8.05 -4.42
C ALA A 78 -13.61 9.28 -4.97
N PRO A 79 -14.21 9.19 -6.16
CA PRO A 79 -14.24 8.06 -7.07
C PRO A 79 -13.10 8.06 -8.10
N ASN A 80 -12.14 8.97 -7.97
CA ASN A 80 -11.09 9.18 -8.97
C ASN A 80 -9.91 8.26 -8.70
N SER A 81 -10.13 6.97 -8.84
CA SER A 81 -9.14 5.93 -8.61
C SER A 81 -9.40 4.74 -9.53
N PHE A 82 -8.52 3.75 -9.52
CA PHE A 82 -8.69 2.55 -10.34
C PHE A 82 -9.95 1.78 -10.04
N THR A 83 -10.33 1.71 -8.76
CA THR A 83 -11.45 0.90 -8.32
C THR A 83 -12.71 1.70 -8.07
N GLY A 84 -12.63 3.04 -8.13
CA GLY A 84 -13.70 3.93 -7.72
C GLY A 84 -13.78 4.14 -6.22
N GLU A 85 -12.89 3.52 -5.45
CA GLU A 85 -12.80 3.66 -4.01
C GLU A 85 -11.53 4.42 -3.65
N ASP A 86 -11.33 4.70 -2.35
CA ASP A 86 -10.04 5.22 -1.89
C ASP A 86 -8.96 4.18 -2.12
N VAL A 87 -7.83 4.60 -2.68
CA VAL A 87 -6.71 3.71 -2.99
C VAL A 87 -5.41 4.34 -2.51
N LEU A 88 -4.61 3.56 -1.81
CA LEU A 88 -3.23 3.91 -1.48
C LEU A 88 -2.30 3.00 -2.27
N GLU A 89 -1.30 3.60 -2.91
CA GLU A 89 -0.18 2.85 -3.51
C GLU A 89 1.09 3.18 -2.76
N LEU A 90 1.82 2.13 -2.38
CA LEU A 90 3.14 2.24 -1.77
C LEU A 90 4.14 1.67 -2.77
N GLN A 91 4.99 2.53 -3.33
CA GLN A 91 6.00 2.15 -4.32
C GLN A 91 7.35 2.15 -3.64
N GLY A 92 7.87 0.96 -3.39
CA GLY A 92 9.13 0.81 -2.70
C GLY A 92 10.09 -0.10 -3.45
N HIS A 93 11.01 -0.70 -2.74
CA HIS A 93 11.94 -1.65 -3.33
C HIS A 93 11.23 -2.94 -3.68
N GLY A 94 11.61 -3.55 -4.81
CA GLY A 94 10.91 -4.70 -5.36
C GLY A 94 11.23 -6.05 -4.71
N GLY A 95 12.06 -6.08 -3.68
CA GLY A 95 12.42 -7.32 -3.04
C GLY A 95 11.24 -7.99 -2.34
N ILE A 96 11.17 -9.30 -2.41
CA ILE A 96 10.03 -10.05 -1.90
C ILE A 96 9.80 -9.83 -0.40
N TYR A 97 10.87 -9.72 0.37
CA TYR A 97 10.75 -9.54 1.82
C TYR A 97 10.17 -8.17 2.17
N VAL A 98 10.56 -7.13 1.43
CA VAL A 98 10.05 -5.79 1.65
C VAL A 98 8.57 -5.73 1.31
N LEU A 99 8.18 -6.29 0.17
CA LEU A 99 6.78 -6.30 -0.26
C LEU A 99 5.91 -7.07 0.73
N ARG A 100 6.40 -8.19 1.24
CA ARG A 100 5.67 -8.98 2.23
C ARG A 100 5.52 -8.21 3.53
N GLU A 101 6.57 -7.53 3.97
CA GLU A 101 6.50 -6.73 5.19
C GLU A 101 5.51 -5.60 5.07
N LEU A 102 5.49 -4.91 3.94
CA LEU A 102 4.52 -3.85 3.68
C LEU A 102 3.10 -4.38 3.63
N LEU A 103 2.90 -5.53 2.99
CA LEU A 103 1.58 -6.16 2.93
C LEU A 103 1.09 -6.53 4.33
N ASP A 104 1.93 -7.17 5.12
CA ASP A 104 1.60 -7.56 6.49
C ASP A 104 1.27 -6.35 7.35
N ARG A 105 2.03 -5.28 7.21
CA ARG A 105 1.77 -4.03 7.94
C ARG A 105 0.42 -3.45 7.57
N SER A 106 0.04 -3.52 6.30
CA SER A 106 -1.23 -2.98 5.81
C SER A 106 -2.43 -3.72 6.36
N ILE A 107 -2.25 -4.97 6.74
CA ILE A 107 -3.31 -5.83 7.26
C ILE A 107 -3.50 -5.62 8.77
N GLN A 108 -2.53 -5.15 9.45
CA GLN A 108 -2.59 -4.98 10.93
C GLN A 108 -3.65 -3.98 11.40
#